data_eac5fe3bc34d100bf9ff572cd18aba21
#
_entry.id   eac5fe3bc34d100bf9ff572cd18aba21
#
_cell.length_a   1.000
_cell.length_b   1.000
_cell.length_c   1.000
_cell.angle_alpha   90.00
_cell.angle_beta   90.00
_cell.angle_gamma   90.00
#
_symmetry.space_group_name_H-M   'P 1'
#
loop_
_entity.id
_entity.type
_entity.pdbx_description
1 polymer ?
#
loop_
_entity_poly.entity_id
_entity_poly.type
_entity_poly.pdbx_seq_one_letter_code
_entity_poly.pdbx_strand_id
1 'polypeptide(L)'
;MLYSPRAERDLSQALIYMRTRRIVISLLLTLVAVVALSACGGTKKKDVPANAVAIVGSEPITIASFNSLMSQAEAQYTSAGKTFPAVGSKSYQTLKDKAVAYLVQRSAIIQQAEKLGVKVTKAEVNTSLKQVITQQFKGSKAKYQAELKKEKLTEQQVRVRLRENLIDQKAYTKLTENVTISSKEIKDYYNSHKSSYKVGTSRAVSHILVKTKAQADDIYRQLKAGANFAKLAKKYSTDTGSKSSGGKLGSMEEKKMVKPFAKVLFGSLKTGTFSKPVHTTYGWHIILPTGSITKARLKPLSEVTTTIRQSLLTTKQSTEVQAWVKKADKYAADNTNYAASYKPTTTSSSTVSTTTTP
;
A
#
# COMPACT_ATOMS: atom_id res chain seq x y z
N MET A 1 14.47 -23.71 -5.55
CA MET A 1 14.85 -22.35 -5.98
C MET A 1 15.27 -21.58 -4.74
N LEU A 2 16.55 -21.23 -4.68
CA LEU A 2 17.18 -20.54 -3.55
C LEU A 2 16.61 -19.11 -3.43
N TYR A 3 16.02 -18.84 -2.29
CA TYR A 3 15.47 -17.53 -1.92
C TYR A 3 16.65 -16.57 -1.74
N SER A 4 16.78 -15.59 -2.61
CA SER A 4 17.87 -14.63 -2.56
C SER A 4 17.54 -13.48 -1.62
N PRO A 5 18.42 -13.16 -0.64
CA PRO A 5 18.29 -11.98 0.23
C PRO A 5 18.27 -10.65 -0.54
N ARG A 6 18.52 -10.70 -1.83
CA ARG A 6 18.44 -9.57 -2.76
C ARG A 6 17.00 -9.15 -3.06
N ALA A 7 16.07 -10.12 -3.16
CA ALA A 7 14.67 -9.85 -3.47
C ALA A 7 13.92 -9.12 -2.33
N GLU A 8 14.26 -9.38 -1.06
CA GLU A 8 13.68 -8.65 0.08
C GLU A 8 14.21 -7.21 0.18
N ARG A 9 15.48 -7.00 -0.14
CA ARG A 9 16.04 -5.65 -0.26
C ARG A 9 15.41 -4.88 -1.41
N ASP A 10 15.12 -5.53 -2.52
CA ASP A 10 14.50 -4.91 -3.69
C ASP A 10 13.02 -4.57 -3.46
N LEU A 11 12.27 -5.38 -2.69
CA LEU A 11 10.88 -5.08 -2.30
C LEU A 11 10.79 -3.97 -1.25
N SER A 12 11.68 -3.95 -0.26
CA SER A 12 11.76 -2.86 0.71
C SER A 12 12.25 -1.56 0.05
N GLN A 13 13.21 -1.64 -0.86
CA GLN A 13 13.69 -0.55 -1.70
C GLN A 13 12.59 -0.07 -2.67
N ALA A 14 11.81 -0.96 -3.28
CA ALA A 14 10.70 -0.60 -4.16
C ALA A 14 9.54 0.08 -3.39
N LEU A 15 9.22 -0.35 -2.17
CA LEU A 15 8.24 0.29 -1.30
C LEU A 15 8.73 1.66 -0.81
N ILE A 16 10.01 1.80 -0.48
CA ILE A 16 10.66 3.07 -0.17
C ILE A 16 10.70 3.94 -1.43
N TYR A 17 11.02 3.37 -2.60
CA TYR A 17 11.06 4.07 -3.88
C TYR A 17 9.68 4.57 -4.34
N MET A 18 8.61 3.78 -4.17
CA MET A 18 7.24 4.25 -4.44
C MET A 18 6.76 5.30 -3.43
N ARG A 19 7.15 5.22 -2.16
CA ARG A 19 6.88 6.25 -1.16
C ARG A 19 7.68 7.53 -1.42
N THR A 20 8.95 7.44 -1.79
CA THR A 20 9.81 8.61 -2.05
C THR A 20 9.43 9.35 -3.33
N ARG A 21 8.97 8.65 -4.38
CA ARG A 21 8.44 9.31 -5.58
C ARG A 21 7.16 10.12 -5.31
N ARG A 22 6.40 9.73 -4.28
CA ARG A 22 5.24 10.49 -3.77
C ARG A 22 5.62 11.63 -2.81
N ILE A 23 6.82 11.62 -2.22
CA ILE A 23 7.27 12.66 -1.27
C ILE A 23 7.49 14.01 -1.95
N VAL A 24 7.86 14.03 -3.23
CA VAL A 24 8.01 15.28 -4.00
C VAL A 24 6.70 15.67 -4.70
N ILE A 25 5.79 14.72 -4.97
CA ILE A 25 4.64 14.94 -5.89
C ILE A 25 3.28 14.81 -5.21
N SER A 26 3.16 14.26 -4.00
CA SER A 26 1.83 14.08 -3.37
C SER A 26 1.87 14.32 -1.88
N LEU A 27 1.46 15.49 -1.47
CA LEU A 27 0.82 15.69 -0.18
C LEU A 27 -0.61 15.15 -0.29
N LEU A 28 -0.77 13.85 -0.30
CA LEU A 28 -2.05 13.28 0.08
C LEU A 28 -2.21 13.59 1.57
N LEU A 29 -3.12 14.51 1.88
CA LEU A 29 -3.78 14.59 3.17
C LEU A 29 -4.39 13.21 3.44
N THR A 30 -3.58 12.29 3.97
CA THR A 30 -4.12 11.13 4.67
C THR A 30 -4.94 11.70 5.80
N LEU A 31 -6.24 11.48 5.72
CA LEU A 31 -7.23 11.92 6.68
C LEU A 31 -6.83 11.38 8.06
N VAL A 32 -6.20 12.24 8.85
CA VAL A 32 -5.91 11.92 10.25
C VAL A 32 -7.25 11.95 10.97
N ALA A 33 -7.65 10.82 11.52
CA ALA A 33 -8.81 10.73 12.40
C ALA A 33 -8.47 11.51 13.69
N VAL A 34 -8.96 12.71 13.80
CA VAL A 34 -8.85 13.49 15.05
C VAL A 34 -9.84 12.92 16.04
N VAL A 35 -9.35 12.21 17.03
CA VAL A 35 -10.14 11.79 18.19
C VAL A 35 -10.33 13.00 19.09
N ALA A 36 -11.55 13.52 19.14
CA ALA A 36 -11.90 14.53 20.12
C ALA A 36 -12.02 13.88 21.50
N LEU A 37 -11.02 14.05 22.34
CA LEU A 37 -11.09 13.71 23.75
C LEU A 37 -11.43 14.98 24.53
N SER A 38 -12.59 14.99 25.17
CA SER A 38 -12.93 16.00 26.17
C SER A 38 -12.10 15.72 27.42
N ALA A 39 -10.99 16.42 27.57
CA ALA A 39 -10.15 16.35 28.76
C ALA A 39 -10.56 17.42 29.76
N CYS A 40 -11.30 17.04 30.79
CA CYS A 40 -11.35 17.75 32.07
C CYS A 40 -10.23 17.20 32.95
N GLY A 41 -9.04 17.76 32.86
CA GLY A 41 -7.91 17.44 33.72
C GLY A 41 -7.10 18.71 34.00
N GLY A 42 -7.18 19.21 35.23
CA GLY A 42 -6.55 20.46 35.64
C GLY A 42 -5.04 20.37 35.78
N THR A 43 -4.32 20.50 34.68
CA THR A 43 -2.91 20.89 34.69
C THR A 43 -2.82 22.39 34.42
N LYS A 44 -1.94 23.12 35.15
CA LYS A 44 -1.71 24.56 34.93
C LYS A 44 -1.46 24.77 33.44
N LYS A 45 -2.40 25.46 32.76
CA LYS A 45 -2.26 25.81 31.33
C LYS A 45 -0.99 26.66 31.18
N LYS A 46 -0.04 26.16 30.41
CA LYS A 46 1.12 26.94 29.99
C LYS A 46 0.64 28.01 29.01
N ASP A 47 1.10 29.26 29.18
CA ASP A 47 0.80 30.29 28.21
C ASP A 47 1.39 29.96 26.85
N VAL A 48 0.58 30.18 25.82
CA VAL A 48 1.03 29.96 24.44
C VAL A 48 1.81 31.19 24.00
N PRO A 49 3.07 31.05 23.57
CA PRO A 49 3.86 32.16 23.08
C PRO A 49 3.16 32.93 21.95
N ALA A 50 3.33 34.26 21.89
CA ALA A 50 2.67 35.10 20.88
C ALA A 50 2.96 34.69 19.42
N ASN A 51 4.10 34.03 19.16
CA ASN A 51 4.52 33.55 17.86
C ASN A 51 4.13 32.08 17.61
N ALA A 52 3.27 31.50 18.46
CA ALA A 52 2.84 30.09 18.34
C ALA A 52 1.32 29.96 18.17
N VAL A 53 0.89 28.92 17.42
CA VAL A 53 -0.51 28.54 17.25
C VAL A 53 -0.99 27.61 18.37
N ALA A 54 -0.06 26.85 18.94
CA ALA A 54 -0.30 25.95 20.06
C ALA A 54 1.03 25.62 20.74
N ILE A 55 0.94 25.03 21.94
CA ILE A 55 2.06 24.37 22.62
C ILE A 55 1.65 22.94 22.95
N VAL A 56 2.53 21.97 22.67
CA VAL A 56 2.34 20.56 23.01
C VAL A 56 3.40 20.18 24.04
N GLY A 57 3.00 19.90 25.27
CA GLY A 57 3.96 19.72 26.39
C GLY A 57 4.78 20.98 26.64
N SER A 58 6.05 20.99 26.23
CA SER A 58 6.94 22.15 26.29
C SER A 58 7.25 22.77 24.93
N GLU A 59 6.85 22.12 23.84
CA GLU A 59 7.26 22.49 22.49
C GLU A 59 6.24 23.39 21.80
N PRO A 60 6.59 24.63 21.43
CA PRO A 60 5.72 25.53 20.69
C PRO A 60 5.62 25.15 19.23
N ILE A 61 4.39 25.13 18.71
CA ILE A 61 4.10 25.05 17.29
C ILE A 61 4.00 26.47 16.76
N THR A 62 4.98 26.88 15.97
CA THR A 62 5.07 28.28 15.55
C THR A 62 4.04 28.65 14.47
N ILE A 63 3.64 29.93 14.43
CA ILE A 63 2.85 30.51 13.34
C ILE A 63 3.56 30.30 11.99
N ALA A 64 4.89 30.39 11.96
CA ALA A 64 5.67 30.13 10.74
C ALA A 64 5.48 28.71 10.20
N SER A 65 5.47 27.70 11.07
CA SER A 65 5.20 26.29 10.66
C SER A 65 3.77 26.13 10.13
N PHE A 66 2.80 26.76 10.78
CA PHE A 66 1.41 26.77 10.33
C PHE A 66 1.27 27.45 8.96
N ASN A 67 1.81 28.65 8.78
CA ASN A 67 1.76 29.37 7.50
C ASN A 67 2.45 28.60 6.38
N SER A 68 3.57 27.94 6.67
CA SER A 68 4.26 27.08 5.71
C SER A 68 3.37 25.93 5.25
N LEU A 69 2.62 25.29 6.16
CA LEU A 69 1.70 24.21 5.82
C LEU A 69 0.51 24.71 4.99
N MET A 70 -0.06 25.87 5.36
CA MET A 70 -1.16 26.50 4.61
C MET A 70 -0.74 26.90 3.20
N SER A 71 0.45 27.49 3.02
CA SER A 71 1.00 27.83 1.69
C SER A 71 1.22 26.59 0.82
N GLN A 72 1.65 25.48 1.41
CA GLN A 72 1.75 24.20 0.69
C GLN A 72 0.38 23.67 0.26
N ALA A 73 -0.64 23.79 1.12
CA ALA A 73 -2.00 23.43 0.77
C ALA A 73 -2.52 24.29 -0.39
N GLU A 74 -2.29 25.61 -0.36
CA GLU A 74 -2.66 26.51 -1.44
C GLU A 74 -1.99 26.16 -2.77
N ALA A 75 -0.69 25.85 -2.75
CA ALA A 75 0.04 25.41 -3.94
C ALA A 75 -0.56 24.12 -4.53
N GLN A 76 -1.03 23.19 -3.68
CA GLN A 76 -1.69 21.97 -4.14
C GLN A 76 -3.07 22.22 -4.77
N TYR A 77 -3.87 23.11 -4.19
CA TYR A 77 -5.13 23.53 -4.79
C TYR A 77 -4.89 24.10 -6.17
N THR A 78 -3.93 25.02 -6.30
CA THR A 78 -3.53 25.63 -7.57
C THR A 78 -3.07 24.57 -8.58
N SER A 79 -2.21 23.65 -8.19
CA SER A 79 -1.70 22.58 -9.06
C SER A 79 -2.81 21.61 -9.52
N ALA A 80 -3.86 21.46 -8.72
CA ALA A 80 -5.04 20.65 -9.04
C ALA A 80 -6.10 21.42 -9.84
N GLY A 81 -5.84 22.68 -10.23
CA GLY A 81 -6.81 23.55 -10.92
C GLY A 81 -7.99 23.96 -10.04
N LYS A 82 -7.83 23.93 -8.71
CA LYS A 82 -8.89 24.26 -7.73
C LYS A 82 -8.60 25.63 -7.09
N THR A 83 -9.68 26.35 -6.77
CA THR A 83 -9.59 27.58 -5.99
C THR A 83 -9.32 27.28 -4.52
N PHE A 84 -8.32 27.95 -3.93
CA PHE A 84 -8.06 27.85 -2.50
C PHE A 84 -9.20 28.53 -1.70
N PRO A 85 -9.66 27.94 -0.59
CA PRO A 85 -10.75 28.53 0.18
C PRO A 85 -10.44 29.94 0.69
N ALA A 86 -11.39 30.86 0.53
CA ALA A 86 -11.24 32.22 1.02
C ALA A 86 -11.14 32.26 2.55
N VAL A 87 -10.26 33.13 3.07
CA VAL A 87 -10.11 33.38 4.51
C VAL A 87 -11.47 33.77 5.10
N GLY A 88 -11.84 33.19 6.24
CA GLY A 88 -13.14 33.40 6.89
C GLY A 88 -14.25 32.44 6.43
N SER A 89 -14.08 31.73 5.30
CA SER A 89 -15.03 30.73 4.88
C SER A 89 -15.02 29.47 5.77
N LYS A 90 -16.13 28.74 5.84
CA LYS A 90 -16.23 27.46 6.55
C LYS A 90 -15.18 26.43 6.05
N SER A 91 -14.93 26.42 4.74
CA SER A 91 -13.93 25.53 4.12
C SER A 91 -12.51 25.92 4.54
N TYR A 92 -12.19 27.20 4.63
CA TYR A 92 -10.91 27.68 5.15
C TYR A 92 -10.73 27.32 6.62
N GLN A 93 -11.79 27.52 7.45
CA GLN A 93 -11.73 27.15 8.88
C GLN A 93 -11.49 25.64 9.04
N THR A 94 -12.18 24.80 8.26
CA THR A 94 -11.95 23.36 8.26
C THR A 94 -10.51 22.99 7.88
N LEU A 95 -9.94 23.66 6.88
CA LEU A 95 -8.55 23.47 6.47
C LEU A 95 -7.55 23.90 7.56
N LYS A 96 -7.80 25.04 8.16
CA LYS A 96 -7.04 25.58 9.30
C LYS A 96 -7.04 24.62 10.49
N ASP A 97 -8.22 24.11 10.88
CA ASP A 97 -8.38 23.16 11.98
C ASP A 97 -7.60 21.87 11.71
N LYS A 98 -7.66 21.35 10.48
CA LYS A 98 -6.87 20.17 10.06
C LYS A 98 -5.38 20.44 10.08
N ALA A 99 -4.93 21.60 9.66
CA ALA A 99 -3.52 21.98 9.67
C ALA A 99 -2.99 22.08 11.11
N VAL A 100 -3.75 22.68 12.01
CA VAL A 100 -3.39 22.76 13.44
C VAL A 100 -3.35 21.38 14.06
N ALA A 101 -4.38 20.54 13.82
CA ALA A 101 -4.45 19.18 14.34
C ALA A 101 -3.26 18.30 13.85
N TYR A 102 -2.91 18.42 12.56
CA TYR A 102 -1.73 17.74 12.01
C TYR A 102 -0.44 18.15 12.73
N LEU A 103 -0.22 19.45 12.92
CA LEU A 103 1.00 19.96 13.58
C LEU A 103 1.06 19.52 15.05
N VAL A 104 -0.07 19.51 15.75
CA VAL A 104 -0.18 19.04 17.14
C VAL A 104 0.15 17.55 17.21
N GLN A 105 -0.47 16.72 16.37
CA GLN A 105 -0.18 15.30 16.33
C GLN A 105 1.28 15.06 15.97
N ARG A 106 1.82 15.78 14.99
CA ARG A 106 3.22 15.64 14.58
C ARG A 106 4.20 15.98 15.70
N SER A 107 3.96 17.08 16.42
CA SER A 107 4.75 17.45 17.60
C SER A 107 4.72 16.35 18.67
N ALA A 108 3.54 15.78 18.97
CA ALA A 108 3.40 14.70 19.93
C ALA A 108 4.17 13.43 19.50
N ILE A 109 4.05 13.03 18.22
CA ILE A 109 4.79 11.88 17.65
C ILE A 109 6.31 12.10 17.82
N ILE A 110 6.83 13.27 17.48
CA ILE A 110 8.26 13.58 17.62
C ILE A 110 8.70 13.47 19.08
N GLN A 111 7.96 14.06 20.01
CA GLN A 111 8.28 14.00 21.44
C GLN A 111 8.20 12.57 22.00
N GLN A 112 7.21 11.79 21.56
CA GLN A 112 7.12 10.37 21.97
C GLN A 112 8.23 9.52 21.34
N ALA A 113 8.68 9.83 20.12
CA ALA A 113 9.83 9.16 19.51
C ALA A 113 11.13 9.49 20.26
N GLU A 114 11.30 10.74 20.70
CA GLU A 114 12.45 11.15 21.53
C GLU A 114 12.48 10.38 22.87
N LYS A 115 11.31 10.12 23.49
CA LYS A 115 11.21 9.26 24.68
C LYS A 115 11.59 7.79 24.44
N LEU A 116 11.49 7.32 23.19
CA LEU A 116 12.01 6.01 22.77
C LEU A 116 13.53 6.03 22.52
N GLY A 117 14.20 7.19 22.72
CA GLY A 117 15.62 7.36 22.42
C GLY A 117 15.92 7.63 20.93
N VAL A 118 14.90 7.91 20.12
CA VAL A 118 15.07 8.24 18.71
C VAL A 118 15.67 9.63 18.56
N LYS A 119 16.84 9.69 17.92
CA LYS A 119 17.53 10.96 17.59
C LYS A 119 17.84 10.99 16.10
N VAL A 120 17.63 12.13 15.47
CA VAL A 120 17.98 12.38 14.06
C VAL A 120 18.91 13.58 13.98
N THR A 121 20.10 13.34 13.48
CA THR A 121 21.17 14.34 13.35
C THR A 121 21.07 15.13 12.04
N LYS A 122 21.69 16.29 11.99
CA LYS A 122 21.84 17.07 10.75
C LYS A 122 22.59 16.30 9.66
N ALA A 123 23.57 15.46 10.04
CA ALA A 123 24.34 14.63 9.10
C ALA A 123 23.44 13.58 8.41
N GLU A 124 22.53 12.94 9.14
CA GLU A 124 21.58 11.97 8.58
C GLU A 124 20.60 12.65 7.62
N VAL A 125 20.10 13.85 7.95
CA VAL A 125 19.25 14.63 7.04
C VAL A 125 20.01 14.99 5.76
N ASN A 126 21.27 15.42 5.87
CA ASN A 126 22.13 15.73 4.70
C ASN A 126 22.34 14.49 3.82
N THR A 127 22.60 13.33 4.42
CA THR A 127 22.75 12.06 3.71
C THR A 127 21.46 11.69 2.98
N SER A 128 20.31 11.80 3.65
CA SER A 128 19.01 11.54 3.05
C SER A 128 18.71 12.51 1.89
N LEU A 129 19.01 13.81 2.04
CA LEU A 129 18.87 14.78 0.95
C LEU A 129 19.76 14.42 -0.26
N LYS A 130 21.02 14.06 -0.01
CA LYS A 130 21.93 13.61 -1.07
C LYS A 130 21.37 12.37 -1.80
N GLN A 131 20.82 11.41 -1.06
CA GLN A 131 20.17 10.23 -1.66
C GLN A 131 18.98 10.61 -2.55
N VAL A 132 18.11 11.51 -2.10
CA VAL A 132 16.98 12.03 -2.90
C VAL A 132 17.50 12.67 -4.19
N ILE A 133 18.50 13.55 -4.10
CA ILE A 133 19.07 14.19 -5.30
C ILE A 133 19.67 13.16 -6.26
N THR A 134 20.40 12.18 -5.73
CA THR A 134 21.03 11.13 -6.54
C THR A 134 19.99 10.25 -7.24
N GLN A 135 18.99 9.78 -6.50
CA GLN A 135 18.02 8.80 -7.01
C GLN A 135 16.95 9.41 -7.91
N GLN A 136 16.43 10.60 -7.54
CA GLN A 136 15.31 11.21 -8.26
C GLN A 136 15.76 12.19 -9.34
N PHE A 137 16.89 12.84 -9.14
CA PHE A 137 17.42 13.87 -10.05
C PHE A 137 18.73 13.46 -10.73
N LYS A 138 19.11 12.17 -10.62
CA LYS A 138 20.36 11.62 -11.20
C LYS A 138 21.62 12.40 -10.76
N GLY A 139 21.61 12.87 -9.51
CA GLY A 139 22.70 13.66 -8.91
C GLY A 139 22.70 15.15 -9.29
N SER A 140 21.77 15.61 -10.13
CA SER A 140 21.73 16.99 -10.60
C SER A 140 21.06 17.91 -9.57
N LYS A 141 21.87 18.72 -8.87
CA LYS A 141 21.38 19.76 -7.98
C LYS A 141 20.56 20.82 -8.73
N ALA A 142 20.92 21.14 -9.97
CA ALA A 142 20.19 22.11 -10.78
C ALA A 142 18.75 21.65 -11.08
N LYS A 143 18.55 20.37 -11.42
CA LYS A 143 17.19 19.79 -11.60
C LYS A 143 16.42 19.77 -10.30
N TYR A 144 17.06 19.44 -9.19
CA TYR A 144 16.44 19.50 -7.87
C TYR A 144 15.96 20.91 -7.53
N GLN A 145 16.80 21.93 -7.71
CA GLN A 145 16.45 23.34 -7.44
C GLN A 145 15.31 23.82 -8.36
N ALA A 146 15.34 23.43 -9.65
CA ALA A 146 14.27 23.74 -10.58
C ALA A 146 12.92 23.14 -10.14
N GLU A 147 12.93 21.90 -9.64
CA GLU A 147 11.72 21.25 -9.12
C GLU A 147 11.22 21.93 -7.82
N LEU A 148 12.12 22.31 -6.89
CA LEU A 148 11.72 23.10 -5.72
C LEU A 148 11.01 24.39 -6.12
N LYS A 149 11.57 25.11 -7.10
CA LYS A 149 10.98 26.37 -7.59
C LYS A 149 9.61 26.13 -8.22
N LYS A 150 9.47 25.10 -9.02
CA LYS A 150 8.20 24.70 -9.65
C LYS A 150 7.13 24.37 -8.62
N GLU A 151 7.49 23.59 -7.59
CA GLU A 151 6.61 23.17 -6.49
C GLU A 151 6.46 24.23 -5.39
N LYS A 152 7.07 25.42 -5.55
CA LYS A 152 7.09 26.51 -4.56
C LYS A 152 7.56 26.04 -3.16
N LEU A 153 8.55 25.15 -3.12
CA LEU A 153 9.14 24.61 -1.90
C LEU A 153 10.51 25.22 -1.64
N THR A 154 10.86 25.36 -0.36
CA THR A 154 12.21 25.68 0.08
C THR A 154 12.98 24.40 0.43
N GLU A 155 14.31 24.44 0.32
CA GLU A 155 15.14 23.31 0.78
C GLU A 155 14.94 23.03 2.27
N GLN A 156 14.70 24.08 3.08
CA GLN A 156 14.43 23.92 4.51
C GLN A 156 13.15 23.10 4.75
N GLN A 157 12.09 23.31 3.99
CA GLN A 157 10.86 22.50 4.08
C GLN A 157 11.11 21.04 3.72
N VAL A 158 11.94 20.77 2.69
CA VAL A 158 12.34 19.41 2.34
C VAL A 158 13.15 18.77 3.47
N ARG A 159 14.08 19.50 4.08
CA ARG A 159 14.89 19.02 5.20
C ARG A 159 14.04 18.66 6.43
N VAL A 160 13.04 19.49 6.75
CA VAL A 160 12.09 19.19 7.83
C VAL A 160 11.37 17.86 7.55
N ARG A 161 10.85 17.67 6.35
CA ARG A 161 10.19 16.40 5.95
C ARG A 161 11.12 15.19 6.01
N LEU A 162 12.35 15.36 5.54
CA LEU A 162 13.35 14.29 5.62
C LEU A 162 13.66 13.91 7.08
N ARG A 163 13.80 14.92 7.96
CA ARG A 163 13.98 14.69 9.40
C ARG A 163 12.80 13.93 9.98
N GLU A 164 11.58 14.33 9.66
CA GLU A 164 10.36 13.68 10.14
C GLU A 164 10.28 12.22 9.66
N ASN A 165 10.55 11.96 8.38
CA ASN A 165 10.58 10.59 7.84
C ASN A 165 11.65 9.72 8.53
N LEU A 166 12.82 10.28 8.82
CA LEU A 166 13.86 9.57 9.56
C LEU A 166 13.43 9.26 11.00
N ILE A 167 12.71 10.17 11.66
CA ILE A 167 12.13 9.92 12.98
C ILE A 167 11.14 8.76 12.90
N ASP A 168 10.22 8.77 11.93
CA ASP A 168 9.22 7.72 11.75
C ASP A 168 9.87 6.34 11.48
N GLN A 169 10.88 6.29 10.61
CA GLN A 169 11.62 5.06 10.33
C GLN A 169 12.34 4.51 11.56
N LYS A 170 13.02 5.37 12.31
CA LYS A 170 13.73 4.98 13.53
C LYS A 170 12.77 4.55 14.64
N ALA A 171 11.64 5.28 14.79
CA ALA A 171 10.60 4.90 15.75
C ALA A 171 9.98 3.55 15.38
N TYR A 172 9.64 3.32 14.11
CA TYR A 172 9.16 2.03 13.62
C TYR A 172 10.17 0.92 13.95
N THR A 173 11.43 1.11 13.61
CA THR A 173 12.49 0.12 13.90
C THR A 173 12.53 -0.18 15.40
N LYS A 174 12.56 0.86 16.24
CA LYS A 174 12.65 0.71 17.70
C LYS A 174 11.45 0.00 18.30
N LEU A 175 10.26 0.28 17.80
CA LEU A 175 9.01 -0.35 18.23
C LEU A 175 8.90 -1.82 17.81
N THR A 176 9.57 -2.19 16.70
CA THR A 176 9.38 -3.51 16.09
C THR A 176 10.60 -4.42 16.14
N GLU A 177 11.76 -3.92 16.62
CA GLU A 177 13.02 -4.68 16.67
C GLU A 177 12.92 -6.00 17.46
N ASN A 178 12.09 -6.05 18.51
CA ASN A 178 11.88 -7.21 19.34
C ASN A 178 10.60 -7.99 19.02
N VAL A 179 9.87 -7.61 17.98
CA VAL A 179 8.65 -8.31 17.58
C VAL A 179 9.01 -9.61 16.87
N THR A 180 8.67 -10.72 17.49
CA THR A 180 8.93 -12.07 16.95
C THR A 180 7.64 -12.88 16.86
N ILE A 181 7.66 -13.91 16.02
CA ILE A 181 6.57 -14.87 15.86
C ILE A 181 7.08 -16.26 16.20
N SER A 182 6.49 -16.85 17.23
CA SER A 182 6.80 -18.19 17.70
C SER A 182 6.25 -19.28 16.76
N SER A 183 6.82 -20.46 16.84
CA SER A 183 6.30 -21.64 16.12
C SER A 183 4.89 -22.02 16.58
N LYS A 184 4.54 -21.73 17.84
CA LYS A 184 3.19 -21.96 18.37
C LYS A 184 2.17 -21.05 17.68
N GLU A 185 2.44 -19.75 17.57
CA GLU A 185 1.55 -18.79 16.87
C GLU A 185 1.31 -19.21 15.43
N ILE A 186 2.33 -19.66 14.73
CA ILE A 186 2.21 -20.13 13.33
C ILE A 186 1.31 -21.37 13.26
N LYS A 187 1.52 -22.34 14.16
CA LYS A 187 0.72 -23.59 14.23
C LYS A 187 -0.74 -23.30 14.55
N ASP A 188 -0.99 -22.42 15.51
CA ASP A 188 -2.34 -22.04 15.93
C ASP A 188 -3.07 -21.31 14.80
N TYR A 189 -2.40 -20.39 14.15
CA TYR A 189 -2.95 -19.69 12.97
C TYR A 189 -3.29 -20.66 11.85
N TYR A 190 -2.37 -21.54 11.49
CA TYR A 190 -2.62 -22.56 10.48
C TYR A 190 -3.83 -23.44 10.83
N ASN A 191 -3.93 -23.89 12.08
CA ASN A 191 -5.01 -24.78 12.53
C ASN A 191 -6.37 -24.09 12.49
N SER A 192 -6.45 -22.82 12.87
CA SER A 192 -7.68 -22.03 12.83
C SER A 192 -8.08 -21.58 11.41
N HIS A 193 -7.13 -21.61 10.45
CA HIS A 193 -7.35 -21.14 9.07
C HIS A 193 -7.14 -22.25 8.01
N LYS A 194 -7.30 -23.52 8.36
CA LYS A 194 -7.10 -24.66 7.43
C LYS A 194 -7.90 -24.56 6.14
N SER A 195 -9.10 -23.99 6.19
CA SER A 195 -9.94 -23.77 4.99
C SER A 195 -9.24 -22.92 3.93
N SER A 196 -8.48 -21.90 4.34
CA SER A 196 -7.75 -21.00 3.45
C SER A 196 -6.55 -21.68 2.76
N TYR A 197 -6.12 -22.83 3.26
CA TYR A 197 -4.99 -23.60 2.72
C TYR A 197 -5.42 -24.81 1.90
N LYS A 198 -6.73 -24.98 1.68
CA LYS A 198 -7.24 -25.99 0.76
C LYS A 198 -7.03 -25.52 -0.68
N VAL A 199 -6.38 -26.32 -1.48
CA VAL A 199 -6.29 -26.16 -2.94
C VAL A 199 -7.22 -27.16 -3.59
N GLY A 200 -8.00 -26.69 -4.55
CA GLY A 200 -8.89 -27.53 -5.35
C GLY A 200 -8.14 -28.39 -6.36
N THR A 201 -8.84 -29.38 -6.92
CA THR A 201 -8.35 -30.09 -8.09
C THR A 201 -8.03 -29.08 -9.20
N SER A 202 -6.83 -29.18 -9.78
CA SER A 202 -6.38 -28.24 -10.81
C SER A 202 -5.62 -28.95 -11.93
N ARG A 203 -5.54 -28.28 -13.09
CA ARG A 203 -4.78 -28.77 -14.22
C ARG A 203 -4.23 -27.62 -15.04
N ALA A 204 -2.99 -27.76 -15.49
CA ALA A 204 -2.40 -26.78 -16.42
C ALA A 204 -3.01 -26.99 -17.83
N VAL A 205 -3.37 -25.88 -18.47
CA VAL A 205 -4.12 -25.90 -19.73
C VAL A 205 -3.79 -24.72 -20.62
N SER A 206 -3.86 -24.96 -21.92
CA SER A 206 -3.96 -23.92 -22.96
C SER A 206 -5.29 -24.09 -23.69
N HIS A 207 -5.83 -23.00 -24.24
CA HIS A 207 -7.04 -23.07 -25.07
C HIS A 207 -6.99 -22.14 -26.28
N ILE A 208 -7.85 -22.42 -27.24
CA ILE A 208 -8.19 -21.51 -28.36
C ILE A 208 -9.70 -21.28 -28.26
N LEU A 209 -10.10 -20.02 -28.13
CA LEU A 209 -11.50 -19.60 -28.07
C LEU A 209 -11.87 -18.89 -29.37
N VAL A 210 -12.99 -19.31 -30.00
CA VAL A 210 -13.54 -18.66 -31.17
C VAL A 210 -15.06 -18.52 -31.07
N LYS A 211 -15.65 -17.65 -31.90
CA LYS A 211 -17.07 -17.31 -31.80
C LYS A 211 -17.97 -18.42 -32.40
N THR A 212 -17.56 -19.07 -33.46
CA THR A 212 -18.42 -20.01 -34.19
C THR A 212 -17.87 -21.44 -34.19
N LYS A 213 -18.79 -22.41 -34.32
CA LYS A 213 -18.44 -23.84 -34.46
C LYS A 213 -17.58 -24.05 -35.69
N ALA A 214 -17.93 -23.46 -36.81
CA ALA A 214 -17.21 -23.61 -38.08
C ALA A 214 -15.73 -23.21 -37.95
N GLN A 215 -15.43 -22.09 -37.25
CA GLN A 215 -14.06 -21.69 -36.95
C GLN A 215 -13.33 -22.72 -36.07
N ALA A 216 -13.99 -23.24 -35.05
CA ALA A 216 -13.40 -24.22 -34.16
C ALA A 216 -13.13 -25.56 -34.90
N ASP A 217 -14.06 -26.00 -35.76
CA ASP A 217 -13.89 -27.19 -36.57
C ASP A 217 -12.72 -27.04 -37.56
N ASP A 218 -12.56 -25.87 -38.16
CA ASP A 218 -11.44 -25.59 -39.07
C ASP A 218 -10.09 -25.62 -38.31
N ILE A 219 -9.99 -24.96 -37.17
CA ILE A 219 -8.79 -25.00 -36.33
C ILE A 219 -8.50 -26.43 -35.86
N TYR A 220 -9.53 -27.20 -35.50
CA TYR A 220 -9.37 -28.60 -35.12
C TYR A 220 -8.78 -29.44 -36.26
N ARG A 221 -9.26 -29.22 -37.52
CA ARG A 221 -8.69 -29.90 -38.70
C ARG A 221 -7.22 -29.52 -38.91
N GLN A 222 -6.87 -28.23 -38.79
CA GLN A 222 -5.48 -27.78 -38.91
C GLN A 222 -4.58 -28.41 -37.83
N LEU A 223 -5.05 -28.50 -36.59
CA LEU A 223 -4.34 -29.21 -35.51
C LEU A 223 -4.15 -30.67 -35.80
N LYS A 224 -5.16 -31.36 -36.34
CA LYS A 224 -5.07 -32.76 -36.76
C LYS A 224 -4.08 -32.97 -37.91
N ALA A 225 -3.89 -31.94 -38.75
CA ALA A 225 -2.89 -31.91 -39.80
C ALA A 225 -1.48 -31.50 -39.32
N GLY A 226 -1.28 -31.37 -37.99
CA GLY A 226 0.03 -31.09 -37.40
C GLY A 226 0.36 -29.61 -37.17
N ALA A 227 -0.60 -28.70 -37.35
CA ALA A 227 -0.36 -27.29 -37.09
C ALA A 227 -0.05 -27.03 -35.62
N ASN A 228 0.78 -26.02 -35.36
CA ASN A 228 1.19 -25.68 -34.02
C ASN A 228 0.06 -24.96 -33.24
N PHE A 229 -0.34 -25.51 -32.09
CA PHE A 229 -1.42 -25.01 -31.25
C PHE A 229 -1.23 -23.54 -30.85
N ALA A 230 -0.03 -23.16 -30.39
CA ALA A 230 0.24 -21.80 -29.94
C ALA A 230 0.20 -20.79 -31.09
N LYS A 231 0.64 -21.16 -32.29
CA LYS A 231 0.52 -20.32 -33.51
C LYS A 231 -0.94 -20.08 -33.87
N LEU A 232 -1.77 -21.14 -33.85
CA LEU A 232 -3.21 -20.99 -34.10
C LEU A 232 -3.92 -20.19 -33.04
N ALA A 233 -3.57 -20.37 -31.75
CA ALA A 233 -4.09 -19.56 -30.66
C ALA A 233 -3.78 -18.08 -30.86
N LYS A 234 -2.53 -17.73 -31.17
CA LYS A 234 -2.13 -16.34 -31.47
C LYS A 234 -2.88 -15.75 -32.65
N LYS A 235 -3.16 -16.55 -33.68
CA LYS A 235 -3.83 -16.11 -34.89
C LYS A 235 -5.33 -15.93 -34.69
N TYR A 236 -5.99 -16.94 -34.14
CA TYR A 236 -7.45 -17.07 -34.19
C TYR A 236 -8.16 -16.84 -32.88
N SER A 237 -7.50 -17.05 -31.72
CA SER A 237 -8.20 -16.94 -30.42
C SER A 237 -8.77 -15.54 -30.21
N THR A 238 -10.01 -15.49 -29.70
CA THR A 238 -10.68 -14.28 -29.27
C THR A 238 -10.43 -13.97 -27.79
N ASP A 239 -9.80 -14.90 -27.04
CA ASP A 239 -9.40 -14.66 -25.65
C ASP A 239 -8.16 -13.77 -25.60
N THR A 240 -8.36 -12.47 -25.35
CA THR A 240 -7.28 -11.46 -25.28
C THR A 240 -6.31 -11.72 -24.15
N GLY A 241 -6.73 -12.39 -23.08
CA GLY A 241 -5.91 -12.68 -21.90
C GLY A 241 -4.82 -13.72 -22.17
N SER A 242 -5.11 -14.72 -23.02
CA SER A 242 -4.17 -15.80 -23.32
C SER A 242 -3.68 -15.85 -24.77
N LYS A 243 -4.32 -15.15 -25.68
CA LYS A 243 -3.98 -15.14 -27.12
C LYS A 243 -2.49 -14.89 -27.37
N SER A 244 -1.93 -13.82 -26.84
CA SER A 244 -0.53 -13.41 -27.05
C SER A 244 0.47 -14.45 -26.51
N SER A 245 0.09 -15.20 -25.47
CA SER A 245 0.88 -16.27 -24.86
C SER A 245 0.62 -17.65 -25.48
N GLY A 246 -0.04 -17.70 -26.66
CA GLY A 246 -0.34 -18.95 -27.35
C GLY A 246 -1.43 -19.78 -26.70
N GLY A 247 -2.39 -19.12 -26.06
CA GLY A 247 -3.54 -19.73 -25.40
C GLY A 247 -3.27 -20.25 -23.98
N LYS A 248 -2.11 -19.95 -23.37
CA LYS A 248 -1.73 -20.44 -22.03
C LYS A 248 -2.58 -19.79 -20.94
N LEU A 249 -3.34 -20.61 -20.18
CA LEU A 249 -4.10 -20.19 -19.00
C LEU A 249 -3.37 -20.52 -17.68
N GLY A 250 -2.31 -21.36 -17.74
CA GLY A 250 -1.65 -21.87 -16.55
C GLY A 250 -2.45 -22.96 -15.84
N SER A 251 -2.23 -23.13 -14.54
CA SER A 251 -2.97 -24.09 -13.71
C SER A 251 -4.33 -23.51 -13.31
N MET A 252 -5.40 -24.18 -13.75
CA MET A 252 -6.79 -23.79 -13.52
C MET A 252 -7.47 -24.75 -12.57
N GLU A 253 -8.17 -24.22 -11.56
CA GLU A 253 -8.97 -25.04 -10.65
C GLU A 253 -10.30 -25.45 -11.30
N GLU A 254 -10.68 -26.72 -11.12
CA GLU A 254 -11.89 -27.30 -11.69
C GLU A 254 -13.16 -26.49 -11.36
N LYS A 255 -13.31 -26.10 -10.09
CA LYS A 255 -14.49 -25.36 -9.59
C LYS A 255 -14.61 -23.93 -10.13
N LYS A 256 -13.52 -23.37 -10.65
CA LYS A 256 -13.49 -21.99 -11.19
C LYS A 256 -13.81 -21.94 -12.69
N MET A 257 -14.04 -23.10 -13.31
CA MET A 257 -14.27 -23.21 -14.75
C MET A 257 -15.75 -23.48 -15.05
N VAL A 258 -16.21 -23.03 -16.23
CA VAL A 258 -17.54 -23.36 -16.70
C VAL A 258 -17.65 -24.88 -16.94
N LYS A 259 -18.78 -25.45 -16.54
CA LYS A 259 -19.00 -26.93 -16.52
C LYS A 259 -18.58 -27.65 -17.78
N PRO A 260 -18.93 -27.24 -19.04
CA PRO A 260 -18.54 -27.96 -20.25
C PRO A 260 -17.01 -28.01 -20.42
N PHE A 261 -16.29 -26.91 -20.12
CA PHE A 261 -14.84 -26.86 -20.21
C PHE A 261 -14.19 -27.76 -19.15
N ALA A 262 -14.63 -27.66 -17.89
CA ALA A 262 -14.13 -28.48 -16.79
C ALA A 262 -14.32 -29.97 -17.06
N LYS A 263 -15.52 -30.38 -17.53
CA LYS A 263 -15.82 -31.79 -17.86
C LYS A 263 -14.84 -32.38 -18.87
N VAL A 264 -14.43 -31.62 -19.87
CA VAL A 264 -13.47 -32.06 -20.88
C VAL A 264 -12.04 -32.04 -20.32
N LEU A 265 -11.64 -30.96 -19.65
CA LEU A 265 -10.28 -30.80 -19.13
C LEU A 265 -9.93 -31.86 -18.07
N PHE A 266 -10.86 -32.11 -17.13
CA PHE A 266 -10.65 -33.04 -16.00
C PHE A 266 -11.16 -34.47 -16.28
N GLY A 267 -11.76 -34.69 -17.44
CA GLY A 267 -12.17 -36.01 -17.88
C GLY A 267 -11.02 -36.85 -18.45
N SER A 268 -11.31 -37.59 -19.51
CA SER A 268 -10.37 -38.54 -20.12
C SER A 268 -9.32 -37.92 -21.05
N LEU A 269 -9.32 -36.61 -21.23
CA LEU A 269 -8.38 -35.94 -22.14
C LEU A 269 -6.93 -36.04 -21.63
N LYS A 270 -6.07 -36.69 -22.40
CA LYS A 270 -4.66 -36.88 -22.04
C LYS A 270 -3.85 -35.59 -22.16
N THR A 271 -2.84 -35.44 -21.31
CA THR A 271 -1.87 -34.31 -21.42
C THR A 271 -1.21 -34.32 -22.80
N GLY A 272 -1.10 -33.17 -23.42
CA GLY A 272 -0.54 -33.01 -24.77
C GLY A 272 -1.52 -33.29 -25.89
N THR A 273 -2.75 -33.78 -25.61
CA THR A 273 -3.78 -34.04 -26.61
C THR A 273 -4.84 -32.94 -26.57
N PHE A 274 -5.19 -32.35 -27.69
CA PHE A 274 -6.23 -31.33 -27.77
C PHE A 274 -7.63 -31.94 -27.92
N SER A 275 -8.64 -31.27 -27.37
CA SER A 275 -10.04 -31.70 -27.44
C SER A 275 -10.66 -31.46 -28.83
N LYS A 276 -11.79 -32.16 -29.11
CA LYS A 276 -12.76 -31.66 -30.09
C LYS A 276 -13.29 -30.29 -29.64
N PRO A 277 -13.92 -29.50 -30.55
CA PRO A 277 -14.58 -28.27 -30.19
C PRO A 277 -15.59 -28.43 -29.06
N VAL A 278 -15.50 -27.58 -28.02
CA VAL A 278 -16.35 -27.59 -26.81
C VAL A 278 -17.11 -26.28 -26.73
N HIS A 279 -18.43 -26.33 -26.69
CA HIS A 279 -19.27 -25.16 -26.58
C HIS A 279 -19.41 -24.71 -25.11
N THR A 280 -19.31 -23.41 -24.87
CA THR A 280 -19.56 -22.75 -23.59
C THR A 280 -20.32 -21.44 -23.80
N THR A 281 -20.67 -20.74 -22.73
CA THR A 281 -21.26 -19.40 -22.78
C THR A 281 -20.34 -18.35 -23.41
N TYR A 282 -19.03 -18.63 -23.51
CA TYR A 282 -18.05 -17.71 -24.10
C TYR A 282 -17.80 -17.97 -25.60
N GLY A 283 -18.29 -19.09 -26.13
CA GLY A 283 -18.07 -19.53 -27.49
C GLY A 283 -17.53 -20.94 -27.56
N TRP A 284 -16.75 -21.25 -28.60
CA TRP A 284 -16.21 -22.57 -28.88
C TRP A 284 -14.72 -22.63 -28.51
N HIS A 285 -14.37 -23.63 -27.72
CA HIS A 285 -13.02 -23.88 -27.23
C HIS A 285 -12.40 -25.13 -27.84
N ILE A 286 -11.10 -25.05 -28.14
CA ILE A 286 -10.25 -26.22 -28.27
C ILE A 286 -9.31 -26.22 -27.08
N ILE A 287 -9.31 -27.29 -26.30
CA ILE A 287 -8.68 -27.39 -24.99
C ILE A 287 -7.47 -28.30 -25.09
N LEU A 288 -6.30 -27.82 -24.61
CA LEU A 288 -5.06 -28.59 -24.59
C LEU A 288 -4.54 -28.67 -23.15
N PRO A 289 -4.71 -29.80 -22.43
CA PRO A 289 -4.03 -29.97 -21.14
C PRO A 289 -2.51 -29.98 -21.33
N THR A 290 -1.81 -29.14 -20.61
CA THR A 290 -0.34 -29.02 -20.65
C THR A 290 0.34 -29.64 -19.44
N GLY A 291 -0.44 -30.18 -18.50
CA GLY A 291 0.05 -30.86 -17.30
C GLY A 291 -0.91 -31.92 -16.80
N SER A 292 -0.46 -32.73 -15.85
CA SER A 292 -1.28 -33.73 -15.16
C SER A 292 -2.29 -33.07 -14.22
N ILE A 293 -3.35 -33.80 -13.85
CA ILE A 293 -4.31 -33.39 -12.85
C ILE A 293 -3.62 -33.39 -11.47
N THR A 294 -3.62 -32.23 -10.82
CA THR A 294 -3.24 -32.13 -9.41
C THR A 294 -4.50 -32.26 -8.56
N LYS A 295 -4.55 -33.28 -7.72
CA LYS A 295 -5.70 -33.55 -6.84
C LYS A 295 -5.84 -32.45 -5.77
N ALA A 296 -7.08 -32.24 -5.37
CA ALA A 296 -7.37 -31.37 -4.22
C ALA A 296 -6.62 -31.85 -2.97
N ARG A 297 -6.04 -30.90 -2.24
CA ARG A 297 -5.32 -31.20 -1.00
C ARG A 297 -5.32 -30.01 -0.04
N LEU A 298 -5.06 -30.28 1.21
CA LEU A 298 -4.66 -29.26 2.16
C LEU A 298 -3.14 -29.04 2.01
N LYS A 299 -2.71 -27.81 1.80
CA LYS A 299 -1.28 -27.48 1.87
C LYS A 299 -0.78 -27.77 3.29
N PRO A 300 0.26 -28.59 3.46
CA PRO A 300 0.82 -28.82 4.80
C PRO A 300 1.43 -27.55 5.37
N LEU A 301 1.53 -27.50 6.69
CA LEU A 301 2.11 -26.34 7.40
C LEU A 301 3.50 -25.96 6.85
N SER A 302 4.33 -26.94 6.49
CA SER A 302 5.67 -26.72 5.94
C SER A 302 5.69 -25.85 4.66
N GLU A 303 4.67 -25.97 3.81
CA GLU A 303 4.58 -25.18 2.58
C GLU A 303 4.18 -23.71 2.82
N VAL A 304 3.51 -23.43 3.94
CA VAL A 304 2.90 -22.11 4.22
C VAL A 304 3.51 -21.41 5.43
N THR A 305 4.43 -22.05 6.16
CA THR A 305 5.07 -21.53 7.36
C THR A 305 5.66 -20.12 7.16
N THR A 306 6.42 -19.91 6.09
CA THR A 306 7.06 -18.61 5.80
C THR A 306 6.01 -17.53 5.54
N THR A 307 4.98 -17.85 4.76
CA THR A 307 3.90 -16.90 4.45
C THR A 307 3.12 -16.52 5.70
N ILE A 308 2.77 -17.52 6.54
CA ILE A 308 2.07 -17.28 7.81
C ILE A 308 2.93 -16.42 8.73
N ARG A 309 4.20 -16.76 8.91
CA ARG A 309 5.14 -15.99 9.75
C ARG A 309 5.20 -14.54 9.30
N GLN A 310 5.38 -14.28 8.01
CA GLN A 310 5.45 -12.92 7.48
C GLN A 310 4.15 -12.14 7.69
N SER A 311 3.00 -12.76 7.46
CA SER A 311 1.69 -12.15 7.69
C SER A 311 1.48 -11.79 9.17
N LEU A 312 1.75 -12.74 10.07
CA LEU A 312 1.63 -12.52 11.52
C LEU A 312 2.60 -11.44 12.01
N LEU A 313 3.85 -11.46 11.52
CA LEU A 313 4.86 -10.46 11.86
C LEU A 313 4.41 -9.06 11.47
N THR A 314 3.97 -8.89 10.22
CA THR A 314 3.47 -7.60 9.72
C THR A 314 2.28 -7.12 10.55
N THR A 315 1.33 -8.00 10.88
CA THR A 315 0.18 -7.66 11.70
C THR A 315 0.60 -7.24 13.10
N LYS A 316 1.49 -7.99 13.76
CA LYS A 316 1.95 -7.71 15.12
C LYS A 316 2.74 -6.40 15.18
N GLN A 317 3.63 -6.17 14.22
CA GLN A 317 4.36 -4.90 14.08
C GLN A 317 3.40 -3.72 13.87
N SER A 318 2.40 -3.87 13.00
CA SER A 318 1.38 -2.84 12.79
C SER A 318 0.59 -2.53 14.07
N THR A 319 0.24 -3.56 14.85
CA THR A 319 -0.46 -3.42 16.12
C THR A 319 0.37 -2.63 17.15
N GLU A 320 1.67 -2.93 17.28
CA GLU A 320 2.57 -2.20 18.17
C GLU A 320 2.68 -0.73 17.78
N VAL A 321 2.87 -0.46 16.49
CA VAL A 321 2.95 0.92 15.99
C VAL A 321 1.64 1.68 16.23
N GLN A 322 0.49 1.05 15.93
CA GLN A 322 -0.82 1.68 16.16
C GLN A 322 -1.08 1.96 17.64
N ALA A 323 -0.69 1.05 18.53
CA ALA A 323 -0.81 1.24 19.97
C ALA A 323 0.07 2.41 20.45
N TRP A 324 1.27 2.54 19.90
CA TRP A 324 2.16 3.67 20.20
C TRP A 324 1.61 5.00 19.64
N VAL A 325 1.08 5.03 18.43
CA VAL A 325 0.44 6.22 17.86
C VAL A 325 -0.74 6.67 18.72
N LYS A 326 -1.58 5.74 19.19
CA LYS A 326 -2.67 6.07 20.13
C LYS A 326 -2.17 6.70 21.44
N LYS A 327 -1.01 6.27 21.95
CA LYS A 327 -0.37 6.91 23.11
C LYS A 327 0.10 8.33 22.80
N ALA A 328 0.63 8.54 21.59
CA ALA A 328 1.02 9.89 21.15
C ALA A 328 -0.20 10.81 20.97
N ASP A 329 -1.30 10.30 20.40
CA ASP A 329 -2.56 11.04 20.25
C ASP A 329 -3.15 11.41 21.64
N LYS A 330 -3.13 10.46 22.59
CA LYS A 330 -3.54 10.75 23.96
C LYS A 330 -2.63 11.80 24.61
N TYR A 331 -1.31 11.70 24.43
CA TYR A 331 -0.38 12.69 24.93
C TYR A 331 -0.67 14.07 24.34
N ALA A 332 -0.95 14.17 23.03
CA ALA A 332 -1.37 15.40 22.38
C ALA A 332 -2.64 15.98 23.04
N ALA A 333 -3.66 15.16 23.21
CA ALA A 333 -4.94 15.58 23.81
C ALA A 333 -4.77 16.12 25.23
N ASP A 334 -3.95 15.46 26.05
CA ASP A 334 -3.75 15.80 27.45
C ASP A 334 -2.82 17.03 27.66
N ASN A 335 -1.94 17.33 26.68
CA ASN A 335 -0.84 18.27 26.86
C ASN A 335 -0.81 19.42 25.84
N THR A 336 -1.92 19.66 25.10
CA THR A 336 -1.98 20.76 24.14
C THR A 336 -2.74 21.96 24.69
N ASN A 337 -2.11 23.14 24.60
CA ASN A 337 -2.78 24.42 24.77
C ASN A 337 -2.75 25.18 23.44
N TYR A 338 -3.88 25.75 23.04
CA TYR A 338 -4.03 26.48 21.78
C TYR A 338 -4.06 27.99 22.04
N ALA A 339 -3.46 28.76 21.15
CA ALA A 339 -3.76 30.19 21.07
C ALA A 339 -5.24 30.37 20.69
N ALA A 340 -5.87 31.41 21.24
CA ALA A 340 -7.33 31.59 21.13
C ALA A 340 -7.87 31.50 19.68
N SER A 341 -7.16 32.14 18.74
CA SER A 341 -7.52 32.18 17.33
C SER A 341 -7.27 30.85 16.58
N TYR A 342 -6.58 29.87 17.18
CA TYR A 342 -6.22 28.60 16.57
C TYR A 342 -6.84 27.38 17.26
N LYS A 343 -7.69 27.61 18.26
CA LYS A 343 -8.43 26.54 18.91
C LYS A 343 -9.41 25.94 17.88
N PRO A 344 -9.37 24.62 17.59
CA PRO A 344 -10.29 24.00 16.65
C PRO A 344 -11.75 24.23 17.02
N THR A 345 -12.58 24.61 16.04
CA THR A 345 -14.00 24.93 16.24
C THR A 345 -14.90 23.73 16.09
N THR A 346 -14.43 22.66 15.45
CA THR A 346 -15.22 21.46 15.16
C THR A 346 -14.73 20.26 15.97
N THR A 347 -15.61 19.72 16.79
CA THR A 347 -15.58 18.33 17.26
C THR A 347 -15.99 17.44 16.07
N SER A 348 -15.09 17.25 15.11
CA SER A 348 -15.36 16.34 13.98
C SER A 348 -15.20 14.91 14.44
N SER A 349 -16.29 14.30 14.92
CA SER A 349 -16.41 12.84 15.00
C SER A 349 -16.59 12.31 13.58
N SER A 350 -15.49 11.95 12.94
CA SER A 350 -15.50 11.17 11.70
C SER A 350 -15.10 9.74 12.06
N THR A 351 -16.09 8.90 12.30
CA THR A 351 -15.92 7.44 12.26
C THR A 351 -15.50 7.06 10.84
N VAL A 352 -14.23 6.78 10.67
CA VAL A 352 -13.75 6.08 9.47
C VAL A 352 -14.08 4.60 9.66
N SER A 353 -15.12 4.15 8.98
CA SER A 353 -15.33 2.72 8.71
C SER A 353 -14.11 2.21 7.96
N THR A 354 -13.29 1.41 8.62
CA THR A 354 -12.32 0.54 7.95
C THR A 354 -13.09 -0.53 7.20
N THR A 355 -13.40 -0.26 5.94
CA THR A 355 -13.85 -1.31 5.02
C THR A 355 -12.61 -2.16 4.72
N THR A 356 -12.44 -3.22 5.48
CA THR A 356 -11.60 -4.34 5.10
C THR A 356 -12.31 -5.03 3.95
N THR A 357 -11.85 -4.79 2.74
CA THR A 357 -12.19 -5.62 1.57
C THR A 357 -11.37 -6.91 1.65
N PRO A 358 -11.99 -8.08 1.45
CA PRO A 358 -11.42 -9.41 1.63
C PRO A 358 -10.28 -9.73 0.67
#